data_888d5e05630d96771974fc6978bc0af3
#
_entry.id   888d5e05630d96771974fc6978bc0af3
#
_cell.length_a   1.000
_cell.length_b   1.000
_cell.length_c   1.000
_cell.angle_alpha   90.00
_cell.angle_beta   90.00
_cell.angle_gamma   90.00
#
_symmetry.space_group_name_H-M   'P 1'
#
loop_
_entity.id
_entity.type
_entity.pdbx_description
1 polymer ?
#
loop_
_entity_poly.entity_id
_entity_poly.type
_entity_poly.pdbx_seq_one_letter_code
_entity_poly.pdbx_strand_id
1 'polypeptide(L)'
;SILMIILGNTFIVTTRGAVDQFLFGYGLFRDVGASVTESILTIAISIIGGYFYGLIGVLSGPVISMFINACLWKPYYLFKRGFKLSIIIYWRNILKHLCIILISSAFALQIIRLIKINPIDNYIDWVTYSITILLVYVPILFSLMYITSNGMRNLVSRMKIIFFK
;
A
#
# COMPACT_ATOMS: atom_id res chain seq x y z
N SER A 1 -12.08 -14.30 -1.14
CA SER A 1 -12.55 -13.02 -1.72
C SER A 1 -12.55 -11.88 -0.69
N ILE A 2 -13.15 -12.04 0.50
CA ILE A 2 -13.19 -10.99 1.55
C ILE A 2 -11.77 -10.58 1.98
N LEU A 3 -10.86 -11.52 2.15
CA LEU A 3 -9.45 -11.24 2.52
C LEU A 3 -8.76 -10.33 1.49
N MET A 4 -9.01 -10.51 0.20
CA MET A 4 -8.47 -9.63 -0.84
C MET A 4 -9.01 -8.20 -0.74
N ILE A 5 -10.28 -8.04 -0.35
CA ILE A 5 -10.89 -6.73 -0.12
C ILE A 5 -10.24 -6.04 1.09
N ILE A 6 -10.02 -6.77 2.18
CA ILE A 6 -9.36 -6.25 3.38
C ILE A 6 -7.92 -5.84 3.07
N LEU A 7 -7.15 -6.67 2.37
CA LEU A 7 -5.78 -6.36 1.97
C LEU A 7 -5.72 -5.14 1.05
N GLY A 8 -6.60 -5.08 0.06
CA GLY A 8 -6.71 -3.94 -0.85
C GLY A 8 -7.03 -2.65 -0.11
N ASN A 9 -7.98 -2.68 0.82
CA ASN A 9 -8.32 -1.53 1.64
C ASN A 9 -7.13 -1.07 2.51
N THR A 10 -6.44 -1.99 3.18
CA THR A 10 -5.26 -1.69 4.00
C THR A 10 -4.15 -1.04 3.17
N PHE A 11 -3.88 -1.56 1.97
CA PHE A 11 -2.89 -1.00 1.06
C PHE A 11 -3.24 0.43 0.64
N ILE A 12 -4.50 0.68 0.29
CA ILE A 12 -4.98 2.00 -0.14
C ILE A 12 -4.90 3.00 1.01
N VAL A 13 -5.33 2.63 2.22
CA VAL A 13 -5.29 3.49 3.42
C VAL A 13 -3.85 3.89 3.74
N THR A 14 -2.92 2.94 3.68
CA THR A 14 -1.49 3.21 3.94
C THR A 14 -0.90 4.17 2.91
N THR A 15 -1.22 3.98 1.63
CA THR A 15 -0.74 4.85 0.53
C THR A 15 -1.35 6.26 0.64
N ARG A 16 -2.63 6.35 0.99
CA ARG A 16 -3.35 7.61 1.19
C ARG A 16 -2.70 8.48 2.27
N GLY A 17 -2.32 7.88 3.40
CA GLY A 17 -1.73 8.61 4.52
C GLY A 17 -0.50 9.43 4.13
N ALA A 18 0.40 8.89 3.32
CA ALA A 18 1.57 9.61 2.84
C ALA A 18 1.18 10.81 1.94
N VAL A 19 0.26 10.62 1.00
CA VAL A 19 -0.19 11.68 0.08
C VAL A 19 -0.91 12.80 0.85
N ASP A 20 -1.75 12.47 1.83
CA ASP A 20 -2.49 13.44 2.65
C ASP A 20 -1.53 14.32 3.46
N GLN A 21 -0.46 13.77 4.05
CA GLN A 21 0.56 14.56 4.75
C GLN A 21 1.21 15.61 3.85
N PHE A 22 1.53 15.26 2.61
CA PHE A 22 2.06 16.23 1.64
C PHE A 22 1.02 17.27 1.23
N LEU A 23 -0.24 16.89 1.02
CA LEU A 23 -1.32 17.83 0.71
C LEU A 23 -1.49 18.86 1.82
N PHE A 24 -1.48 18.43 3.09
CA PHE A 24 -1.53 19.31 4.25
C PHE A 24 -0.29 20.22 4.34
N GLY A 25 0.91 19.68 4.11
CA GLY A 25 2.15 20.45 4.12
C GLY A 25 2.21 21.54 3.06
N TYR A 26 1.57 21.35 1.92
CA TYR A 26 1.45 22.35 0.86
C TYR A 26 0.22 23.28 1.01
N GLY A 27 -0.58 23.15 2.08
CA GLY A 27 -1.75 23.96 2.30
C GLY A 27 -2.88 23.72 1.28
N LEU A 28 -2.90 22.57 0.64
CA LEU A 28 -3.87 22.22 -0.40
C LEU A 28 -5.14 21.61 0.25
N PHE A 29 -5.83 22.40 1.08
CA PHE A 29 -7.03 21.97 1.82
C PHE A 29 -8.32 21.91 0.96
N ARG A 30 -8.27 22.26 -0.32
CA ARG A 30 -9.44 22.30 -1.21
C ARG A 30 -9.96 20.91 -1.64
N ASP A 31 -9.60 19.85 -0.92
CA ASP A 31 -9.96 18.48 -1.24
C ASP A 31 -11.31 18.00 -0.68
N VAL A 32 -12.12 18.95 -0.14
CA VAL A 32 -13.47 18.64 0.36
C VAL A 32 -14.35 18.04 -0.75
N GLY A 33 -14.23 18.57 -1.97
CA GLY A 33 -14.96 18.03 -3.12
C GLY A 33 -14.61 16.59 -3.45
N ALA A 34 -13.33 16.19 -3.31
CA ALA A 34 -12.90 14.82 -3.54
C ALA A 34 -13.47 13.85 -2.49
N SER A 35 -13.54 14.26 -1.22
CA SER A 35 -14.15 13.46 -0.16
C SER A 35 -15.66 13.28 -0.35
N VAL A 36 -16.37 14.31 -0.78
CA VAL A 36 -17.79 14.22 -1.13
C VAL A 36 -18.01 13.28 -2.33
N THR A 37 -17.17 13.42 -3.36
CA THR A 37 -17.22 12.53 -4.54
C THR A 37 -16.93 11.08 -4.16
N GLU A 38 -15.97 10.83 -3.26
CA GLU A 38 -15.66 9.50 -2.74
C GLU A 38 -16.87 8.87 -2.05
N SER A 39 -17.58 9.64 -1.20
CA SER A 39 -18.76 9.16 -0.50
C SER A 39 -19.92 8.82 -1.46
N ILE A 40 -20.17 9.66 -2.46
CA ILE A 40 -21.19 9.40 -3.48
C ILE A 40 -20.85 8.15 -4.30
N LEU A 41 -19.59 8.02 -4.74
CA LEU A 41 -19.12 6.85 -5.47
C LEU A 41 -19.22 5.58 -4.62
N THR A 42 -18.87 5.65 -3.33
CA THR A 42 -19.00 4.52 -2.41
C THR A 42 -20.43 4.00 -2.36
N ILE A 43 -21.39 4.89 -2.15
CA ILE A 43 -22.81 4.52 -2.06
C ILE A 43 -23.28 3.93 -3.40
N ALA A 44 -23.00 4.60 -4.51
CA ALA A 44 -23.42 4.15 -5.82
C ALA A 44 -22.86 2.76 -6.18
N ILE A 45 -21.55 2.56 -5.98
CA ILE A 45 -20.89 1.29 -6.28
C ILE A 45 -21.37 0.19 -5.31
N SER A 46 -21.58 0.52 -4.03
CA SER A 46 -22.09 -0.46 -3.06
C SER A 46 -23.51 -0.91 -3.38
N ILE A 47 -24.40 -0.02 -3.82
CA ILE A 47 -25.76 -0.38 -4.22
C ILE A 47 -25.74 -1.25 -5.47
N ILE A 48 -25.02 -0.82 -6.51
CA ILE A 48 -24.92 -1.58 -7.78
C ILE A 48 -24.22 -2.92 -7.53
N GLY A 49 -23.10 -2.93 -6.82
CA GLY A 49 -22.36 -4.13 -6.49
C GLY A 49 -23.16 -5.10 -5.63
N GLY A 50 -23.92 -4.57 -4.65
CA GLY A 50 -24.79 -5.33 -3.80
C GLY A 50 -25.89 -6.05 -4.57
N TYR A 51 -26.45 -5.42 -5.58
CA TYR A 51 -27.48 -6.01 -6.44
C TYR A 51 -26.94 -7.21 -7.25
N PHE A 52 -25.71 -7.12 -7.79
CA PHE A 52 -25.14 -8.17 -8.64
C PHE A 52 -24.37 -9.25 -7.86
N TYR A 53 -23.67 -8.88 -6.79
CA TYR A 53 -22.71 -9.75 -6.11
C TYR A 53 -23.00 -9.90 -4.60
N GLY A 54 -24.13 -9.40 -4.12
CA GLY A 54 -24.52 -9.49 -2.72
C GLY A 54 -23.51 -8.80 -1.78
N LEU A 55 -23.21 -9.40 -0.64
CA LEU A 55 -22.34 -8.83 0.39
C LEU A 55 -20.94 -8.45 -0.13
N ILE A 56 -20.37 -9.27 -1.01
CA ILE A 56 -19.05 -8.99 -1.60
C ILE A 56 -19.09 -7.71 -2.44
N GLY A 57 -20.16 -7.51 -3.18
CA GLY A 57 -20.37 -6.30 -3.97
C GLY A 57 -20.52 -5.04 -3.11
N VAL A 58 -21.25 -5.12 -1.99
CA VAL A 58 -21.35 -4.01 -1.04
C VAL A 58 -19.99 -3.64 -0.46
N LEU A 59 -19.20 -4.64 -0.02
CA LEU A 59 -17.88 -4.43 0.56
C LEU A 59 -16.83 -3.93 -0.46
N SER A 60 -17.03 -4.17 -1.75
CA SER A 60 -16.14 -3.68 -2.80
C SER A 60 -16.30 -2.18 -3.08
N GLY A 61 -17.46 -1.60 -2.78
CA GLY A 61 -17.77 -0.18 -3.02
C GLY A 61 -16.75 0.78 -2.38
N PRO A 62 -16.51 0.71 -1.06
CA PRO A 62 -15.51 1.53 -0.40
C PRO A 62 -14.10 1.36 -0.98
N VAL A 63 -13.70 0.14 -1.33
CA VAL A 63 -12.37 -0.14 -1.87
C VAL A 63 -12.17 0.50 -3.24
N ILE A 64 -13.16 0.38 -4.12
CA ILE A 64 -13.08 0.94 -5.48
C ILE A 64 -13.11 2.46 -5.43
N SER A 65 -14.02 3.07 -4.67
CA SER A 65 -14.12 4.52 -4.55
C SER A 65 -12.86 5.14 -3.94
N MET A 66 -12.34 4.50 -2.88
CA MET A 66 -11.10 4.91 -2.24
C MET A 66 -9.89 4.74 -3.16
N PHE A 67 -9.83 3.68 -3.97
CA PHE A 67 -8.79 3.49 -4.97
C PHE A 67 -8.80 4.64 -5.99
N ILE A 68 -9.95 5.01 -6.52
CA ILE A 68 -10.09 6.10 -7.48
C ILE A 68 -9.62 7.42 -6.85
N ASN A 69 -10.06 7.72 -5.64
CA ASN A 69 -9.71 8.97 -4.98
C ASN A 69 -8.25 8.99 -4.49
N ALA A 70 -7.82 7.99 -3.72
CA ALA A 70 -6.52 7.97 -3.08
C ALA A 70 -5.36 7.67 -4.04
N CYS A 71 -5.57 6.79 -5.02
CA CYS A 71 -4.51 6.39 -5.94
C CYS A 71 -4.47 7.21 -7.24
N LEU A 72 -5.61 7.74 -7.70
CA LEU A 72 -5.66 8.49 -8.95
C LEU A 72 -5.77 10.00 -8.72
N TRP A 73 -6.84 10.45 -8.02
CA TRP A 73 -7.16 11.86 -7.91
C TRP A 73 -6.19 12.64 -7.02
N LYS A 74 -5.96 12.21 -5.80
CA LYS A 74 -5.11 12.93 -4.84
C LYS A 74 -3.66 13.06 -5.29
N PRO A 75 -2.98 12.00 -5.79
CA PRO A 75 -1.65 12.15 -6.34
C PRO A 75 -1.60 13.05 -7.56
N TYR A 76 -2.60 12.97 -8.45
CA TYR A 76 -2.68 13.88 -9.61
C TYR A 76 -2.76 15.33 -9.16
N TYR A 77 -3.62 15.62 -8.19
CA TYR A 77 -3.81 16.97 -7.66
C TYR A 77 -2.54 17.49 -6.98
N LEU A 78 -1.88 16.66 -6.16
CA LEU A 78 -0.63 16.99 -5.48
C LEU A 78 0.51 17.26 -6.47
N PHE A 79 0.70 16.39 -7.46
CA PHE A 79 1.77 16.55 -8.45
C PHE A 79 1.55 17.76 -9.36
N LYS A 80 0.32 18.02 -9.76
CA LYS A 80 0.00 19.15 -10.63
C LYS A 80 0.05 20.50 -9.90
N ARG A 81 -0.47 20.60 -8.67
CA ARG A 81 -0.58 21.85 -7.93
C ARG A 81 0.48 22.06 -6.85
N GLY A 82 0.91 20.99 -6.18
CA GLY A 82 1.95 21.04 -5.14
C GLY A 82 3.34 21.04 -5.74
N PHE A 83 3.72 19.94 -6.35
CA PHE A 83 5.08 19.76 -6.88
C PHE A 83 5.32 20.40 -8.24
N LYS A 84 4.27 20.72 -9.01
CA LYS A 84 4.34 21.18 -10.41
C LYS A 84 5.17 20.24 -11.32
N LEU A 85 5.07 18.94 -11.05
CA LEU A 85 5.77 17.87 -11.75
C LEU A 85 4.77 16.97 -12.48
N SER A 86 5.28 16.20 -13.46
CA SER A 86 4.48 15.21 -14.16
C SER A 86 4.09 14.05 -13.25
N ILE A 87 2.83 13.64 -13.30
CA ILE A 87 2.30 12.47 -12.57
C ILE A 87 2.97 11.15 -12.99
N ILE A 88 3.59 11.11 -14.17
CA ILE A 88 4.30 9.93 -14.68
C ILE A 88 5.42 9.51 -13.72
N ILE A 89 6.07 10.49 -13.06
CA ILE A 89 7.12 10.23 -12.07
C ILE A 89 6.56 9.43 -10.89
N TYR A 90 5.37 9.78 -10.44
CA TYR A 90 4.67 9.06 -9.36
C TYR A 90 4.38 7.62 -9.75
N TRP A 91 3.75 7.38 -10.91
CA TRP A 91 3.39 6.05 -11.37
C TRP A 91 4.61 5.17 -11.63
N ARG A 92 5.67 5.74 -12.21
CA ARG A 92 6.94 5.03 -12.41
C ARG A 92 7.55 4.56 -11.07
N ASN A 93 7.49 5.40 -10.05
CA ASN A 93 8.00 5.05 -8.73
C ASN A 93 7.11 3.98 -8.05
N ILE A 94 5.79 4.08 -8.16
CA ILE A 94 4.88 3.05 -7.64
C ILE A 94 5.14 1.71 -8.31
N LEU A 95 5.20 1.66 -9.64
CA LEU A 95 5.47 0.42 -10.37
C LEU A 95 6.81 -0.19 -9.95
N LYS A 96 7.84 0.63 -9.79
CA LYS A 96 9.14 0.19 -9.30
C LYS A 96 9.06 -0.48 -7.92
N HIS A 97 8.36 0.15 -6.97
CA HIS A 97 8.19 -0.40 -5.62
C HIS A 97 7.33 -1.67 -5.64
N LEU A 98 6.30 -1.70 -6.47
CA LEU A 98 5.45 -2.87 -6.64
C LEU A 98 6.24 -4.06 -7.20
N CYS A 99 7.10 -3.84 -8.19
CA CYS A 99 8.02 -4.87 -8.69
C CYS A 99 8.96 -5.38 -7.58
N ILE A 100 9.51 -4.50 -6.74
CA ILE A 100 10.37 -4.90 -5.62
C ILE A 100 9.61 -5.79 -4.64
N ILE A 101 8.36 -5.41 -4.29
CA ILE A 101 7.50 -6.19 -3.38
C ILE A 101 7.19 -7.56 -3.98
N LEU A 102 6.86 -7.64 -5.27
CA LEU A 102 6.58 -8.90 -5.95
C LEU A 102 7.82 -9.81 -6.01
N ILE A 103 8.97 -9.26 -6.34
CA ILE A 103 10.23 -10.01 -6.39
C ILE A 103 10.60 -10.51 -4.99
N SER A 104 10.54 -9.65 -3.97
CA SER A 104 10.87 -10.03 -2.59
C SER A 104 9.91 -11.09 -2.05
N SER A 105 8.61 -11.01 -2.37
CA SER A 105 7.64 -12.02 -1.96
C SER A 105 7.87 -13.36 -2.66
N ALA A 106 8.22 -13.36 -3.95
CA ALA A 106 8.54 -14.58 -4.68
C ALA A 106 9.78 -15.26 -4.11
N PHE A 107 10.84 -14.49 -3.80
CA PHE A 107 12.06 -15.02 -3.14
C PHE A 107 11.75 -15.57 -1.74
N ALA A 108 11.00 -14.84 -0.93
CA ALA A 108 10.63 -15.29 0.40
C ALA A 108 9.82 -16.60 0.35
N LEU A 109 8.85 -16.70 -0.57
CA LEU A 109 8.05 -17.92 -0.76
C LEU A 109 8.91 -19.12 -1.17
N GLN A 110 9.94 -18.93 -2.00
CA GLN A 110 10.84 -20.02 -2.36
C GLN A 110 11.65 -20.52 -1.15
N ILE A 111 12.18 -19.59 -0.35
CA ILE A 111 12.95 -19.97 0.86
C ILE A 111 12.06 -20.68 1.88
N ILE A 112 10.83 -20.19 2.07
CA ILE A 112 9.88 -20.77 3.04
C ILE A 112 9.44 -22.17 2.62
N ARG A 113 9.32 -22.45 1.31
CA ARG A 113 9.01 -23.81 0.81
C ARG A 113 10.09 -24.85 1.15
N LEU A 114 11.32 -24.41 1.41
CA LEU A 114 12.40 -25.30 1.88
C LEU A 114 12.24 -25.66 3.36
N ILE A 115 11.49 -24.85 4.11
CA ILE A 115 11.22 -25.07 5.53
C ILE A 115 9.92 -25.86 5.61
N LYS A 116 10.00 -27.16 5.92
CA LYS A 116 8.87 -28.10 5.98
C LYS A 116 8.03 -27.91 7.26
N ILE A 117 7.58 -26.69 7.56
CA ILE A 117 6.66 -26.40 8.67
C ILE A 117 5.25 -26.30 8.08
N ASN A 118 4.32 -27.08 8.62
CA ASN A 118 2.94 -27.07 8.18
C ASN A 118 2.12 -26.14 9.09
N PRO A 119 1.70 -24.95 8.65
CA PRO A 119 1.05 -23.96 9.52
C PRO A 119 -0.39 -24.34 9.95
N ILE A 120 -0.89 -25.49 9.46
CA ILE A 120 -2.28 -25.91 9.69
C ILE A 120 -2.38 -26.89 10.87
N ASP A 121 -1.28 -27.53 11.27
CA ASP A 121 -1.30 -28.62 12.23
C ASP A 121 -1.53 -28.13 13.66
N ASN A 122 -0.87 -27.05 14.09
CA ASN A 122 -0.96 -26.51 15.45
C ASN A 122 -0.85 -24.98 15.47
N TYR A 123 -1.39 -24.34 16.51
CA TYR A 123 -1.26 -22.90 16.73
C TYR A 123 0.23 -22.45 16.87
N ILE A 124 1.06 -23.27 17.51
CA ILE A 124 2.50 -23.01 17.67
C ILE A 124 3.19 -23.04 16.32
N ASP A 125 2.85 -23.99 15.45
CA ASP A 125 3.42 -24.10 14.11
C ASP A 125 3.00 -22.91 13.25
N TRP A 126 1.76 -22.43 13.38
CA TRP A 126 1.28 -21.22 12.72
C TRP A 126 2.06 -19.97 13.15
N VAL A 127 2.29 -19.80 14.46
CA VAL A 127 3.07 -18.67 15.01
C VAL A 127 4.53 -18.75 14.53
N THR A 128 5.15 -19.91 14.62
CA THR A 128 6.53 -20.15 14.19
C THR A 128 6.70 -19.87 12.70
N TYR A 129 5.77 -20.35 11.90
CA TYR A 129 5.74 -20.08 10.46
C TYR A 129 5.62 -18.58 10.15
N SER A 130 4.74 -17.88 10.85
CA SER A 130 4.55 -16.44 10.68
C SER A 130 5.80 -15.63 11.05
N ILE A 131 6.46 -15.97 12.16
CA ILE A 131 7.72 -15.35 12.58
C ILE A 131 8.83 -15.64 11.55
N THR A 132 8.91 -16.85 11.05
CA THR A 132 9.90 -17.24 10.04
C THR A 132 9.71 -16.46 8.73
N ILE A 133 8.46 -16.31 8.28
CA ILE A 133 8.15 -15.47 7.12
C ILE A 133 8.65 -14.05 7.36
N LEU A 134 8.36 -13.48 8.50
CA LEU A 134 8.71 -12.09 8.83
C LEU A 134 10.24 -11.90 8.87
N LEU A 135 10.95 -12.85 9.50
CA LEU A 135 12.42 -12.81 9.58
C LEU A 135 13.11 -12.98 8.22
N VAL A 136 12.51 -13.69 7.29
CA VAL A 136 13.05 -13.86 5.93
C VAL A 136 12.64 -12.71 5.03
N TYR A 137 11.37 -12.33 5.02
CA TYR A 137 10.82 -11.34 4.10
C TYR A 137 11.32 -9.92 4.37
N VAL A 138 11.35 -9.50 5.64
CA VAL A 138 11.71 -8.12 6.00
C VAL A 138 13.15 -7.76 5.60
N PRO A 139 14.19 -8.58 5.89
CA PRO A 139 15.55 -8.28 5.45
C PRO A 139 15.70 -8.26 3.92
N ILE A 140 15.04 -9.17 3.21
CA ILE A 140 15.07 -9.20 1.74
C ILE A 140 14.44 -7.93 1.16
N LEU A 141 13.25 -7.57 1.64
CA LEU A 141 12.56 -6.36 1.21
C LEU A 141 13.40 -5.11 1.51
N PHE A 142 13.92 -5.00 2.73
CA PHE A 142 14.76 -3.88 3.16
C PHE A 142 16.01 -3.75 2.29
N SER A 143 16.71 -4.84 2.02
CA SER A 143 17.92 -4.86 1.19
C SER A 143 17.62 -4.43 -0.24
N LEU A 144 16.56 -4.94 -0.85
CA LEU A 144 16.14 -4.57 -2.20
C LEU A 144 15.71 -3.10 -2.27
N MET A 145 14.97 -2.60 -1.28
CA MET A 145 14.59 -1.20 -1.19
C MET A 145 15.80 -0.28 -0.98
N TYR A 146 16.75 -0.68 -0.16
CA TYR A 146 17.99 0.08 0.08
C TYR A 146 18.83 0.22 -1.18
N ILE A 147 18.99 -0.86 -1.96
CA ILE A 147 19.76 -0.86 -3.21
C ILE A 147 19.06 0.01 -4.27
N THR A 148 17.72 -0.06 -4.34
CA THR A 148 16.95 0.45 -5.48
C THR A 148 16.43 1.88 -5.25
N SER A 149 16.19 2.29 -3.99
CA SER A 149 15.55 3.56 -3.64
C SER A 149 16.51 4.55 -2.98
N ASN A 150 16.72 5.70 -3.63
CA ASN A 150 17.48 6.82 -3.05
C ASN A 150 16.82 7.36 -1.77
N GLY A 151 15.49 7.33 -1.70
CA GLY A 151 14.74 7.73 -0.51
C GLY A 151 15.08 6.88 0.71
N MET A 152 15.19 5.56 0.54
CA MET A 152 15.56 4.64 1.60
C MET A 152 17.00 4.88 2.09
N ARG A 153 17.94 5.10 1.17
CA ARG A 153 19.33 5.44 1.51
C ARG A 153 19.42 6.73 2.33
N ASN A 154 18.68 7.77 1.92
CA ASN A 154 18.63 9.03 2.65
C ASN A 154 17.99 8.89 4.04
N LEU A 155 16.96 8.05 4.17
CA LEU A 155 16.34 7.76 5.46
C LEU A 155 17.33 7.09 6.40
N VAL A 156 18.01 6.04 5.94
CA VAL A 156 19.04 5.32 6.73
C VAL A 156 20.19 6.26 7.13
N SER A 157 20.66 7.13 6.23
CA SER A 157 21.72 8.10 6.54
C SER A 157 21.30 9.10 7.62
N ARG A 158 20.05 9.59 7.56
CA ARG A 158 19.49 10.48 8.60
C ARG A 158 19.35 9.77 9.94
N MET A 159 18.88 8.54 9.96
CA MET A 159 18.80 7.74 11.17
C MET A 159 20.17 7.55 11.81
N LYS A 160 21.22 7.24 11.03
CA LYS A 160 22.60 7.15 11.55
C LYS A 160 23.04 8.44 12.26
N ILE A 161 22.74 9.62 11.70
CA ILE A 161 23.09 10.90 12.29
C ILE A 161 22.37 11.13 13.63
N ILE A 162 21.13 10.66 13.77
CA ILE A 162 20.32 10.84 15.00
C ILE A 162 20.77 9.89 16.11
N PHE A 163 21.09 8.62 15.78
CA PHE A 163 21.42 7.60 16.77
C PHE A 163 22.90 7.54 17.16
N PHE A 164 23.79 8.09 16.34
CA PHE A 164 25.24 8.05 16.57
C PHE A 164 25.83 9.46 16.86
N LYS A 165 25.00 10.38 17.26
CA LYS A 165 25.40 11.67 17.80
C LYS A 165 25.24 11.64 19.33
#